data_ee2901e5b63b9ec020446564c6479a94
#
_entry.id   ee2901e5b63b9ec020446564c6479a94
#
_cell.length_a   1.000
_cell.length_b   1.000
_cell.length_c   1.000
_cell.angle_alpha   90.00
_cell.angle_beta   90.00
_cell.angle_gamma   90.00
#
_symmetry.space_group_name_H-M   'P 1'
#
loop_
_entity.id
_entity.type
_entity.pdbx_description
1 polymer ?
#
loop_
_entity_poly.entity_id
_entity_poly.type
_entity_poly.pdbx_seq_one_letter_code
_entity_poly.pdbx_strand_id
1 'polypeptide(L)'
;MKRLLLLGWLATLAALPFSQAANAQNAEYNALVAAHAQANGVPEVLVHRVIVRESRYQPALVGRGGTIGLMQIKLATARGLGYTGDAAGLRDPNTHLTYAVKDLAGAYRAANGDHRRAMAYYASGYYYAAKRQRLAHIGYSEPVLAGAPRRAAARNAADANALQISRK
;
A
#
# COMPACT_ATOMS: atom_id res chain seq x y z
N MET A 1 54.50 13.15 53.15
CA MET A 1 54.34 13.67 51.73
C MET A 1 53.60 12.61 50.96
N LYS A 2 52.26 12.75 50.82
CA LYS A 2 51.42 11.78 50.10
C LYS A 2 51.00 12.42 48.76
N ARG A 3 51.49 11.88 47.67
CA ARG A 3 51.11 12.31 46.30
C ARG A 3 49.84 11.54 45.90
N LEU A 4 48.72 12.24 45.81
CA LEU A 4 47.45 11.76 45.26
C LEU A 4 47.57 11.81 43.72
N LEU A 5 47.53 10.66 43.08
CA LEU A 5 47.41 10.52 41.64
C LEU A 5 45.91 10.50 41.31
N LEU A 6 45.39 11.60 40.73
CA LEU A 6 44.05 11.66 40.15
C LEU A 6 44.09 10.99 38.77
N LEU A 7 43.60 9.76 38.69
CA LEU A 7 43.31 9.09 37.43
C LEU A 7 42.01 9.67 36.86
N GLY A 8 42.16 10.56 35.88
CA GLY A 8 41.06 11.06 35.08
C GLY A 8 40.48 9.97 34.20
N TRP A 9 39.25 9.58 34.45
CA TRP A 9 38.46 8.70 33.57
C TRP A 9 38.01 9.54 32.35
N LEU A 10 38.63 9.32 31.20
CA LEU A 10 38.08 9.71 29.92
C LEU A 10 37.04 8.67 29.50
N ALA A 11 35.79 8.89 29.87
CA ALA A 11 34.66 8.19 29.27
C ALA A 11 34.38 8.79 27.89
N THR A 12 35.04 8.29 26.88
CA THR A 12 34.68 8.56 25.49
C THR A 12 33.35 7.89 25.19
N LEU A 13 32.29 8.70 25.19
CA LEU A 13 30.94 8.29 24.83
C LEU A 13 30.91 8.03 23.31
N ALA A 14 31.17 6.78 22.89
CA ALA A 14 31.02 6.32 21.51
C ALA A 14 29.53 6.01 21.24
N ALA A 15 28.72 7.06 21.17
CA ALA A 15 27.30 6.93 20.84
C ALA A 15 26.97 7.80 19.63
N LEU A 16 27.34 7.35 18.41
CA LEU A 16 26.79 7.98 17.18
C LEU A 16 27.00 7.21 15.85
N PRO A 17 26.58 5.94 15.67
CA PRO A 17 26.33 5.49 14.30
C PRO A 17 24.84 5.26 13.98
N PHE A 18 23.96 5.08 14.97
CA PHE A 18 22.56 4.69 14.71
C PHE A 18 21.70 5.79 14.06
N SER A 19 21.89 7.06 14.39
CA SER A 19 21.09 8.14 13.84
C SER A 19 21.43 8.49 12.38
N GLN A 20 22.69 8.32 11.99
CA GLN A 20 23.11 8.60 10.61
C GLN A 20 22.63 7.53 9.63
N ALA A 21 22.65 6.25 10.02
CA ALA A 21 22.15 5.15 9.19
C ALA A 21 20.64 5.27 8.95
N ALA A 22 19.84 5.60 9.95
CA ALA A 22 18.40 5.79 9.81
C ALA A 22 18.06 6.99 8.90
N ASN A 23 18.80 8.08 9.00
CA ASN A 23 18.62 9.26 8.14
C ASN A 23 19.01 8.97 6.69
N ALA A 24 20.08 8.23 6.46
CA ALA A 24 20.51 7.82 5.11
C ALA A 24 19.48 6.89 4.46
N GLN A 25 18.95 5.92 5.19
CA GLN A 25 17.92 5.01 4.70
C GLN A 25 16.62 5.74 4.36
N ASN A 26 16.19 6.70 5.19
CA ASN A 26 15.03 7.52 4.91
C ASN A 26 15.23 8.39 3.66
N ALA A 27 16.43 8.96 3.47
CA ALA A 27 16.75 9.75 2.29
C ALA A 27 16.74 8.88 1.01
N GLU A 28 17.26 7.65 1.08
CA GLU A 28 17.23 6.69 -0.02
C GLU A 28 15.79 6.32 -0.40
N TYR A 29 14.93 6.00 0.55
CA TYR A 29 13.51 5.71 0.27
C TYR A 29 12.78 6.90 -0.32
N ASN A 30 13.05 8.12 0.17
CA ASN A 30 12.43 9.33 -0.38
C ASN A 30 12.83 9.53 -1.84
N ALA A 31 14.09 9.36 -2.20
CA ALA A 31 14.55 9.47 -3.58
C ALA A 31 13.93 8.42 -4.51
N LEU A 32 13.86 7.15 -4.06
CA LEU A 32 13.22 6.08 -4.81
C LEU A 32 11.72 6.34 -4.99
N VAL A 33 11.03 6.73 -3.93
CA VAL A 33 9.59 7.02 -3.98
C VAL A 33 9.31 8.19 -4.94
N ALA A 34 10.09 9.27 -4.85
CA ALA A 34 9.94 10.43 -5.75
C ALA A 34 10.11 10.02 -7.22
N ALA A 35 11.17 9.26 -7.54
CA ALA A 35 11.43 8.79 -8.89
C ALA A 35 10.29 7.91 -9.45
N HIS A 36 9.84 6.92 -8.69
CA HIS A 36 8.75 6.03 -9.13
C HIS A 36 7.40 6.73 -9.18
N ALA A 37 7.11 7.64 -8.25
CA ALA A 37 5.90 8.45 -8.24
C ALA A 37 5.82 9.33 -9.49
N GLN A 38 6.89 10.04 -9.80
CA GLN A 38 7.00 10.87 -11.01
C GLN A 38 6.83 10.05 -12.29
N ALA A 39 7.55 8.94 -12.41
CA ALA A 39 7.50 8.06 -13.58
C ALA A 39 6.10 7.48 -13.86
N ASN A 40 5.26 7.36 -12.83
CA ASN A 40 3.91 6.78 -12.93
C ASN A 40 2.78 7.82 -12.83
N GLY A 41 3.10 9.11 -12.69
CA GLY A 41 2.11 10.18 -12.55
C GLY A 41 1.26 10.07 -11.27
N VAL A 42 1.85 9.64 -10.18
CA VAL A 42 1.20 9.48 -8.87
C VAL A 42 1.78 10.50 -7.90
N PRO A 43 0.97 11.19 -7.09
CA PRO A 43 1.50 12.06 -6.05
C PRO A 43 2.39 11.29 -5.07
N GLU A 44 3.60 11.79 -4.83
CA GLU A 44 4.57 11.18 -3.91
C GLU A 44 3.99 10.93 -2.52
N VAL A 45 3.23 11.90 -1.99
CA VAL A 45 2.56 11.78 -0.70
C VAL A 45 1.59 10.60 -0.64
N LEU A 46 0.99 10.20 -1.76
CA LEU A 46 0.11 9.04 -1.81
C LEU A 46 0.91 7.74 -1.70
N VAL A 47 2.06 7.64 -2.36
CA VAL A 47 2.97 6.49 -2.27
C VAL A 47 3.44 6.31 -0.83
N HIS A 48 3.92 7.38 -0.19
CA HIS A 48 4.33 7.35 1.22
C HIS A 48 3.20 6.88 2.15
N ARG A 49 1.97 7.37 1.96
CA ARG A 49 0.81 6.93 2.76
C ARG A 49 0.52 5.44 2.62
N VAL A 50 0.65 4.90 1.40
CA VAL A 50 0.49 3.46 1.17
C VAL A 50 1.60 2.69 1.88
N ILE A 51 2.88 3.09 1.74
CA ILE A 51 4.01 2.43 2.40
C ILE A 51 3.85 2.41 3.92
N VAL A 52 3.50 3.55 4.53
CA VAL A 52 3.25 3.65 5.98
C VAL A 52 2.14 2.71 6.41
N ARG A 53 1.03 2.67 5.68
CA ARG A 53 -0.12 1.82 5.98
C ARG A 53 0.21 0.33 5.85
N GLU A 54 0.92 -0.06 4.79
CA GLU A 54 1.11 -1.46 4.42
C GLU A 54 2.29 -2.12 5.15
N SER A 55 3.40 -1.41 5.36
CA SER A 55 4.62 -2.03 5.91
C SER A 55 5.35 -1.18 6.94
N ARG A 56 5.03 0.11 7.08
CA ARG A 56 5.84 1.06 7.86
C ARG A 56 7.31 1.04 7.43
N TYR A 57 7.56 1.04 6.11
CA TYR A 57 8.89 0.99 5.48
C TYR A 57 9.70 -0.29 5.78
N GLN A 58 9.04 -1.43 5.90
CA GLN A 58 9.71 -2.72 6.07
C GLN A 58 9.78 -3.47 4.73
N PRO A 59 10.91 -3.42 3.97
CA PRO A 59 10.99 -4.02 2.63
C PRO A 59 10.95 -5.55 2.66
N ALA A 60 11.41 -6.16 3.75
CA ALA A 60 11.42 -7.62 3.91
C ALA A 60 10.10 -8.19 4.43
N LEU A 61 9.11 -7.34 4.76
CA LEU A 61 7.84 -7.77 5.33
C LEU A 61 7.10 -8.71 4.37
N VAL A 62 6.68 -9.85 4.89
CA VAL A 62 5.74 -10.77 4.23
C VAL A 62 4.46 -10.80 5.04
N GLY A 63 3.38 -10.31 4.44
CA GLY A 63 2.07 -10.21 5.07
C GLY A 63 1.20 -11.45 4.86
N ARG A 64 0.00 -11.39 5.41
CA ARG A 64 -1.00 -12.46 5.24
C ARG A 64 -1.38 -12.60 3.77
N GLY A 65 -1.53 -13.84 3.31
CA GLY A 65 -1.87 -14.13 1.91
C GLY A 65 -0.72 -13.91 0.93
N GLY A 66 0.53 -13.84 1.42
CA GLY A 66 1.73 -13.78 0.60
C GLY A 66 1.96 -12.42 -0.05
N THR A 67 1.50 -11.34 0.58
CA THR A 67 1.88 -9.98 0.19
C THR A 67 3.30 -9.68 0.62
N ILE A 68 4.05 -8.87 -0.14
CA ILE A 68 5.49 -8.71 0.02
C ILE A 68 5.83 -7.21 0.02
N GLY A 69 6.79 -6.82 0.85
CA GLY A 69 7.58 -5.62 0.76
C GLY A 69 6.86 -4.33 1.19
N LEU A 70 7.43 -3.19 0.77
CA LEU A 70 7.04 -1.84 1.20
C LEU A 70 5.55 -1.54 1.04
N MET A 71 4.95 -1.93 -0.07
CA MET A 71 3.56 -1.64 -0.41
C MET A 71 2.68 -2.91 -0.41
N GLN A 72 3.18 -4.04 0.11
CA GLN A 72 2.47 -5.32 0.26
C GLN A 72 1.79 -5.81 -1.03
N ILE A 73 2.54 -5.80 -2.16
CA ILE A 73 2.05 -6.34 -3.43
C ILE A 73 2.13 -7.87 -3.44
N LYS A 74 1.20 -8.52 -4.11
CA LYS A 74 1.27 -9.97 -4.36
C LYS A 74 2.17 -10.27 -5.55
N LEU A 75 2.91 -11.38 -5.50
CA LEU A 75 3.75 -11.83 -6.63
C LEU A 75 2.92 -11.97 -7.92
N ALA A 76 1.70 -12.48 -7.83
CA ALA A 76 0.81 -12.59 -9.00
C ALA A 76 0.45 -11.22 -9.60
N THR A 77 0.22 -10.20 -8.75
CA THR A 77 -0.04 -8.83 -9.21
C THR A 77 1.19 -8.25 -9.90
N ALA A 78 2.38 -8.39 -9.31
CA ALA A 78 3.62 -7.93 -9.91
C ALA A 78 3.88 -8.61 -11.27
N ARG A 79 3.64 -9.92 -11.37
CA ARG A 79 3.75 -10.68 -12.64
C ARG A 79 2.78 -10.19 -13.69
N GLY A 80 1.55 -9.88 -13.32
CA GLY A 80 0.56 -9.27 -14.23
C GLY A 80 0.99 -7.89 -14.76
N LEU A 81 1.92 -7.21 -14.07
CA LEU A 81 2.49 -5.94 -14.47
C LEU A 81 3.83 -6.07 -15.22
N GLY A 82 4.30 -7.31 -15.46
CA GLY A 82 5.51 -7.61 -16.20
C GLY A 82 6.72 -8.05 -15.37
N TYR A 83 6.57 -8.30 -14.08
CA TYR A 83 7.65 -8.86 -13.25
C TYR A 83 7.91 -10.32 -13.60
N THR A 84 9.16 -10.68 -13.85
CA THR A 84 9.57 -12.04 -14.23
C THR A 84 10.35 -12.77 -13.13
N GLY A 85 10.71 -12.07 -12.04
CA GLY A 85 11.47 -12.65 -10.93
C GLY A 85 10.63 -13.45 -9.94
N ASP A 86 11.25 -13.76 -8.83
CA ASP A 86 10.66 -14.50 -7.72
C ASP A 86 10.18 -13.59 -6.56
N ALA A 87 9.64 -14.20 -5.51
CA ALA A 87 9.18 -13.49 -4.31
C ALA A 87 10.33 -12.82 -3.53
N ALA A 88 11.56 -13.33 -3.62
CA ALA A 88 12.71 -12.75 -2.93
C ALA A 88 13.13 -11.43 -3.59
N GLY A 89 13.14 -11.37 -4.91
CA GLY A 89 13.46 -10.16 -5.67
C GLY A 89 12.49 -8.99 -5.40
N LEU A 90 11.23 -9.27 -5.03
CA LEU A 90 10.27 -8.23 -4.62
C LEU A 90 10.57 -7.61 -3.26
N ARG A 91 11.57 -8.08 -2.52
CA ARG A 91 12.03 -7.43 -1.27
C ARG A 91 13.05 -6.33 -1.52
N ASP A 92 13.64 -6.29 -2.72
CA ASP A 92 14.46 -5.16 -3.14
C ASP A 92 13.59 -3.92 -3.31
N PRO A 93 13.89 -2.79 -2.64
CA PRO A 93 13.03 -1.61 -2.64
C PRO A 93 12.77 -1.02 -4.03
N ASN A 94 13.80 -0.96 -4.88
CA ASN A 94 13.68 -0.37 -6.22
C ASN A 94 12.82 -1.26 -7.14
N THR A 95 13.11 -2.57 -7.16
CA THR A 95 12.30 -3.56 -7.89
C THR A 95 10.85 -3.54 -7.40
N HIS A 96 10.65 -3.50 -6.09
CA HIS A 96 9.33 -3.43 -5.48
C HIS A 96 8.52 -2.22 -5.96
N LEU A 97 9.10 -1.02 -5.83
CA LEU A 97 8.43 0.23 -6.19
C LEU A 97 8.12 0.31 -7.69
N THR A 98 8.94 -0.29 -8.55
CA THR A 98 8.67 -0.39 -10.00
C THR A 98 7.28 -0.97 -10.28
N TYR A 99 6.88 -2.02 -9.59
CA TYR A 99 5.60 -2.69 -9.84
C TYR A 99 4.49 -2.20 -8.92
N ALA A 100 4.79 -1.95 -7.66
CA ALA A 100 3.77 -1.53 -6.69
C ALA A 100 3.25 -0.10 -6.96
N VAL A 101 4.13 0.84 -7.36
CA VAL A 101 3.70 2.20 -7.74
C VAL A 101 2.95 2.18 -9.08
N LYS A 102 3.34 1.30 -10.02
CA LYS A 102 2.58 1.09 -11.26
C LYS A 102 1.16 0.57 -11.01
N ASP A 103 0.99 -0.34 -10.04
CA ASP A 103 -0.34 -0.81 -9.59
C ASP A 103 -1.14 0.32 -8.94
N LEU A 104 -0.52 1.07 -8.02
CA LEU A 104 -1.13 2.23 -7.39
C LEU A 104 -1.56 3.29 -8.41
N ALA A 105 -0.78 3.50 -9.47
CA ALA A 105 -1.15 4.42 -10.55
C ALA A 105 -2.42 3.98 -11.27
N GLY A 106 -2.62 2.68 -11.47
CA GLY A 106 -3.89 2.14 -11.98
C GLY A 106 -5.06 2.44 -11.05
N ALA A 107 -4.89 2.21 -9.74
CA ALA A 107 -5.88 2.50 -8.73
C ALA A 107 -6.18 4.02 -8.63
N TYR A 108 -5.14 4.87 -8.73
CA TYR A 108 -5.26 6.32 -8.69
C TYR A 108 -6.06 6.87 -9.88
N ARG A 109 -5.77 6.39 -11.10
CA ARG A 109 -6.57 6.72 -12.30
C ARG A 109 -8.02 6.26 -12.17
N ALA A 110 -8.25 5.03 -11.71
CA ALA A 110 -9.59 4.49 -11.49
C ALA A 110 -10.36 5.26 -10.39
N ALA A 111 -9.65 5.93 -9.49
CA ALA A 111 -10.21 6.78 -8.45
C ALA A 111 -10.45 8.24 -8.92
N ASN A 112 -10.15 8.59 -10.18
CA ASN A 112 -10.18 9.97 -10.69
C ASN A 112 -9.35 10.94 -9.83
N GLY A 113 -8.17 10.51 -9.36
CA GLY A 113 -7.26 11.32 -8.56
C GLY A 113 -7.62 11.45 -7.07
N ASP A 114 -8.68 10.82 -6.59
CA ASP A 114 -9.02 10.83 -5.16
C ASP A 114 -8.10 9.88 -4.38
N HIS A 115 -7.28 10.43 -3.48
CA HIS A 115 -6.28 9.67 -2.72
C HIS A 115 -6.89 8.59 -1.82
N ARG A 116 -7.99 8.91 -1.13
CA ARG A 116 -8.64 7.96 -0.22
C ARG A 116 -9.24 6.78 -0.98
N ARG A 117 -9.90 7.07 -2.10
CA ARG A 117 -10.46 6.06 -2.99
C ARG A 117 -9.36 5.24 -3.67
N ALA A 118 -8.26 5.87 -4.10
CA ALA A 118 -7.11 5.18 -4.66
C ALA A 118 -6.50 4.17 -3.67
N MET A 119 -6.33 4.55 -2.41
CA MET A 119 -5.87 3.63 -1.36
C MET A 119 -6.84 2.47 -1.12
N ALA A 120 -8.15 2.71 -1.15
CA ALA A 120 -9.15 1.67 -1.03
C ALA A 120 -9.11 0.71 -2.24
N TYR A 121 -8.99 1.24 -3.45
CA TYR A 121 -8.86 0.45 -4.67
C TYR A 121 -7.56 -0.35 -4.74
N TYR A 122 -6.45 0.22 -4.29
CA TYR A 122 -5.19 -0.50 -4.19
C TYR A 122 -5.32 -1.72 -3.28
N ALA A 123 -5.95 -1.57 -2.12
CA ALA A 123 -6.12 -2.65 -1.14
C ALA A 123 -7.13 -3.73 -1.57
N SER A 124 -8.21 -3.36 -2.27
CA SER A 124 -9.31 -4.27 -2.62
C SER A 124 -9.37 -4.68 -4.10
N GLY A 125 -8.52 -4.08 -4.94
CA GLY A 125 -8.58 -4.21 -6.39
C GLY A 125 -9.50 -3.17 -7.06
N TYR A 126 -9.13 -2.75 -8.26
CA TYR A 126 -9.81 -1.69 -9.02
C TYR A 126 -10.29 -2.12 -10.41
N TYR A 127 -10.22 -3.41 -10.72
CA TYR A 127 -10.57 -3.94 -12.05
C TYR A 127 -11.94 -3.47 -12.54
N TYR A 128 -12.98 -3.63 -11.72
CA TYR A 128 -14.34 -3.23 -12.12
C TYR A 128 -14.53 -1.73 -12.22
N ALA A 129 -13.83 -0.93 -11.38
CA ALA A 129 -13.85 0.52 -11.47
C ALA A 129 -13.19 1.00 -12.77
N ALA A 130 -12.02 0.49 -13.10
CA ALA A 130 -11.31 0.79 -14.34
C ALA A 130 -12.10 0.34 -15.59
N LYS A 131 -12.74 -0.84 -15.53
CA LYS A 131 -13.60 -1.34 -16.61
C LYS A 131 -14.77 -0.40 -16.87
N ARG A 132 -15.49 0.03 -15.82
CA ARG A 132 -16.61 0.99 -15.98
C ARG A 132 -16.16 2.32 -16.60
N GLN A 133 -15.03 2.87 -16.16
CA GLN A 133 -14.50 4.11 -16.74
C GLN A 133 -14.13 3.94 -18.20
N ARG A 134 -13.50 2.84 -18.59
CA ARG A 134 -13.17 2.55 -19.99
C ARG A 134 -14.42 2.44 -20.85
N LEU A 135 -15.46 1.75 -20.36
CA LEU A 135 -16.73 1.61 -21.06
C LEU A 135 -17.44 2.96 -21.21
N ALA A 136 -17.47 3.79 -20.17
CA ALA A 136 -18.04 5.13 -20.23
C ALA A 136 -17.31 6.04 -21.23
N HIS A 137 -15.97 5.92 -21.31
CA HIS A 137 -15.14 6.71 -22.22
C HIS A 137 -15.39 6.39 -23.70
N ILE A 138 -15.77 5.14 -24.03
CA ILE A 138 -16.14 4.72 -25.40
C ILE A 138 -17.64 4.89 -25.69
N GLY A 139 -18.37 5.61 -24.85
CA GLY A 139 -19.81 5.86 -25.03
C GLY A 139 -20.71 4.67 -24.71
N TYR A 140 -20.15 3.60 -24.15
CA TYR A 140 -20.96 2.46 -23.67
C TYR A 140 -21.55 2.80 -22.30
N SER A 141 -22.80 3.27 -22.29
CA SER A 141 -23.61 3.25 -21.06
C SER A 141 -24.04 1.79 -20.84
N GLU A 142 -23.57 1.16 -19.76
CA GLU A 142 -24.18 -0.12 -19.36
C GLU A 142 -25.70 0.06 -19.31
N PRO A 143 -26.49 -0.83 -19.96
CA PRO A 143 -27.92 -0.84 -19.71
C PRO A 143 -28.07 -0.96 -18.19
N VAL A 144 -28.68 0.05 -17.59
CA VAL A 144 -29.01 0.04 -16.17
C VAL A 144 -29.69 -1.29 -15.94
N LEU A 145 -29.02 -2.23 -15.27
CA LEU A 145 -29.66 -3.39 -14.70
C LEU A 145 -30.59 -2.88 -13.59
N ALA A 146 -31.63 -2.17 -13.98
CA ALA A 146 -32.83 -1.97 -13.22
C ALA A 146 -33.44 -3.36 -13.04
N GLY A 147 -32.94 -4.09 -12.04
CA GLY A 147 -33.43 -5.43 -11.77
C GLY A 147 -32.44 -6.41 -11.18
N ALA A 148 -31.21 -6.03 -10.79
CA ALA A 148 -30.48 -6.88 -9.88
C ALA A 148 -31.23 -6.92 -8.54
N PRO A 149 -31.87 -8.05 -8.16
CA PRO A 149 -32.64 -8.08 -6.92
C PRO A 149 -31.67 -7.80 -5.77
N ARG A 150 -32.04 -6.85 -4.93
CA ARG A 150 -31.44 -6.58 -3.61
C ARG A 150 -31.62 -7.80 -2.70
N ARG A 151 -31.03 -8.94 -3.03
CA ARG A 151 -31.13 -10.18 -2.25
C ARG A 151 -30.52 -10.06 -0.85
N ALA A 152 -29.60 -9.11 -0.64
CA ALA A 152 -29.02 -8.86 0.68
C ALA A 152 -29.97 -8.08 1.61
N ALA A 153 -30.72 -7.09 1.08
CA ALA A 153 -31.65 -6.33 1.89
C ALA A 153 -32.91 -7.13 2.25
N ALA A 154 -33.35 -8.05 1.39
CA ALA A 154 -34.51 -8.90 1.63
C ALA A 154 -34.27 -9.95 2.72
N ARG A 155 -33.04 -10.48 2.86
CA ARG A 155 -32.70 -11.42 3.95
C ARG A 155 -32.74 -10.74 5.32
N ASN A 156 -32.17 -9.54 5.45
CA ASN A 156 -32.16 -8.81 6.72
C ASN A 156 -33.58 -8.36 7.16
N ALA A 157 -34.49 -8.10 6.22
CA ALA A 157 -35.88 -7.76 6.54
C ALA A 157 -36.70 -9.00 6.97
N ALA A 158 -36.41 -10.17 6.37
CA ALA A 158 -37.09 -11.42 6.76
C ALA A 158 -36.62 -11.88 8.15
N ASP A 159 -35.34 -11.77 8.47
CA ASP A 159 -34.80 -12.15 9.78
C ASP A 159 -35.26 -11.19 10.90
N ALA A 160 -35.40 -9.90 10.61
CA ALA A 160 -35.95 -8.93 11.56
C ALA A 160 -37.45 -9.19 11.90
N ASN A 161 -38.22 -9.66 10.92
CA ASN A 161 -39.63 -9.98 11.11
C ASN A 161 -39.83 -11.30 11.86
N ALA A 162 -38.95 -12.27 11.64
CA ALA A 162 -38.95 -13.56 12.34
C ALA A 162 -38.68 -13.41 13.86
N LEU A 163 -37.81 -12.47 14.22
CA LEU A 163 -37.46 -12.16 15.61
C LEU A 163 -38.58 -11.43 16.38
N GLN A 164 -39.50 -10.73 15.68
CA GLN A 164 -40.64 -10.07 16.32
C GLN A 164 -41.81 -11.02 16.59
N ILE A 165 -41.96 -12.07 15.79
CA ILE A 165 -43.04 -13.06 15.96
C ILE A 165 -42.74 -14.01 17.12
N SER A 166 -41.47 -14.24 17.46
CA SER A 166 -41.05 -15.12 18.56
C SER A 166 -41.13 -14.48 19.95
N ARG A 167 -41.60 -13.22 20.07
CA ARG A 167 -41.73 -12.48 21.33
C ARG A 167 -43.21 -12.19 21.75
N LYS A 168 -44.15 -12.82 21.14
CA LYS A 168 -45.53 -12.90 21.57
C LYS A 168 -45.87 -14.34 21.94
#